data_19602573f32b81b80f1de197f8a35b51
#
_entry.id   19602573f32b81b80f1de197f8a35b51
#
_cell.length_a   1.000
_cell.length_b   1.000
_cell.length_c   1.000
_cell.angle_alpha   90.00
_cell.angle_beta   90.00
_cell.angle_gamma   90.00
#
_symmetry.space_group_name_H-M   'P 1'
#
loop_
_entity.id
_entity.type
_entity.pdbx_description
1 polymer ?
#
loop_
_entity_poly.entity_id
_entity_poly.type
_entity_poly.pdbx_seq_one_letter_code
_entity_poly.pdbx_strand_id
1 'polypeptide(L)'
;MLFRSGILHFMSRMPLNVVKEMFLTADPIGPSRALQIGILNHLYLAHELESKTYEMAKTIAKRSPQANSVLKAQAQMLSDAAVLNPAVFEHLQTLRRNVFRGTDYREGITAFLERREPIFSQAD
;
A
#
# COMPACT_ATOMS: atom_id res chain seq x y z
N MET A 1 16.59 5.26 -4.22
CA MET A 1 16.21 3.86 -3.94
C MET A 1 14.74 3.81 -3.51
N LEU A 2 13.81 3.86 -4.45
CA LEU A 2 12.43 4.21 -4.13
C LEU A 2 11.37 3.34 -4.83
N PHE A 3 11.64 2.03 -5.00
CA PHE A 3 10.58 1.12 -5.46
C PHE A 3 10.80 -0.28 -4.88
N ARG A 4 10.69 -0.43 -3.55
CA ARG A 4 10.04 -1.64 -3.06
C ARG A 4 8.72 -1.67 -3.81
N SER A 5 8.42 -2.74 -4.53
CA SER A 5 7.18 -2.81 -5.30
C SER A 5 6.05 -2.43 -4.37
N GLY A 6 5.17 -1.51 -4.76
CA GLY A 6 4.07 -1.04 -3.89
C GLY A 6 3.30 -2.21 -3.26
N ILE A 7 3.21 -3.33 -3.97
CA ILE A 7 2.57 -4.56 -3.49
C ILE A 7 3.19 -5.11 -2.21
N LEU A 8 4.53 -5.07 -2.03
CA LEU A 8 5.18 -5.54 -0.79
C LEU A 8 4.82 -4.70 0.41
N HIS A 9 4.70 -3.40 0.21
CA HIS A 9 4.28 -2.49 1.27
C HIS A 9 2.86 -2.82 1.75
N PHE A 10 1.95 -3.13 0.84
CA PHE A 10 0.60 -3.57 1.18
C PHE A 10 0.61 -4.95 1.82
N MET A 11 1.37 -5.91 1.29
CA MET A 11 1.45 -7.27 1.83
C MET A 11 1.99 -7.32 3.27
N SER A 12 2.80 -6.36 3.68
CA SER A 12 3.29 -6.28 5.06
C SER A 12 2.25 -5.75 6.06
N ARG A 13 1.12 -5.24 5.59
CA ARG A 13 0.10 -4.55 6.42
C ARG A 13 -1.32 -5.07 6.23
N MET A 14 -1.54 -5.90 5.22
CA MET A 14 -2.87 -6.37 4.83
C MET A 14 -2.87 -7.87 4.57
N PRO A 15 -4.00 -8.55 4.78
CA PRO A 15 -4.16 -9.95 4.34
C PRO A 15 -3.93 -10.09 2.83
N LEU A 16 -3.20 -11.13 2.43
CA LEU A 16 -2.79 -11.35 1.03
C LEU A 16 -3.98 -11.41 0.06
N ASN A 17 -5.09 -12.00 0.47
CA ASN A 17 -6.31 -12.07 -0.35
C ASN A 17 -6.89 -10.68 -0.64
N VAL A 18 -6.85 -9.77 0.32
CA VAL A 18 -7.31 -8.38 0.15
C VAL A 18 -6.38 -7.63 -0.79
N VAL A 19 -5.06 -7.84 -0.66
CA VAL A 19 -4.07 -7.25 -1.57
C VAL A 19 -4.31 -7.72 -3.00
N LYS A 20 -4.51 -9.03 -3.21
CA LYS A 20 -4.80 -9.59 -4.53
C LYS A 20 -6.07 -9.00 -5.14
N GLU A 21 -7.17 -8.97 -4.36
CA GLU A 21 -8.44 -8.39 -4.81
C GLU A 21 -8.23 -6.94 -5.28
N MET A 22 -7.68 -6.09 -4.44
CA MET A 22 -7.45 -4.67 -4.75
C MET A 22 -6.58 -4.45 -6.00
N PHE A 23 -5.52 -5.23 -6.18
CA PHE A 23 -4.63 -5.07 -7.34
C PHE A 23 -5.16 -5.71 -8.62
N LEU A 24 -5.97 -6.78 -8.52
CA LEU A 24 -6.54 -7.45 -9.70
C LEU A 24 -7.80 -6.75 -10.21
N THR A 25 -8.61 -6.18 -9.32
CA THR A 25 -9.83 -5.45 -9.71
C THR A 25 -9.58 -3.97 -9.97
N ALA A 26 -8.48 -3.43 -9.43
CA ALA A 26 -8.21 -1.99 -9.36
C ALA A 26 -9.27 -1.21 -8.57
N ASP A 27 -10.09 -1.87 -7.76
CA ASP A 27 -11.11 -1.22 -6.95
C ASP A 27 -10.53 -0.63 -5.66
N PRO A 28 -10.95 0.59 -5.28
CA PRO A 28 -10.50 1.20 -4.04
C PRO A 28 -11.13 0.52 -2.82
N ILE A 29 -10.36 0.44 -1.73
CA ILE A 29 -10.87 -0.02 -0.45
C ILE A 29 -11.53 1.15 0.28
N GLY A 30 -12.81 1.00 0.61
CA GLY A 30 -13.56 1.99 1.39
C GLY A 30 -13.11 2.06 2.86
N PRO A 31 -13.36 3.20 3.55
CA PRO A 31 -12.84 3.45 4.90
C PRO A 31 -13.29 2.41 5.95
N SER A 32 -14.53 1.97 5.90
CA SER A 32 -15.05 0.95 6.83
C SER A 32 -14.33 -0.39 6.67
N ARG A 33 -14.09 -0.82 5.42
CA ARG A 33 -13.34 -2.04 5.16
C ARG A 33 -11.87 -1.89 5.56
N ALA A 34 -11.26 -0.73 5.31
CA ALA A 34 -9.90 -0.44 5.73
C ALA A 34 -9.72 -0.53 7.26
N LEU A 35 -10.72 -0.10 8.04
CA LEU A 35 -10.76 -0.28 9.48
C LEU A 35 -10.90 -1.76 9.86
N GLN A 36 -11.83 -2.50 9.24
CA GLN A 36 -12.06 -3.92 9.54
C GLN A 36 -10.84 -4.81 9.30
N ILE A 37 -10.07 -4.53 8.26
CA ILE A 37 -8.86 -5.30 7.91
C ILE A 37 -7.59 -4.77 8.59
N GLY A 38 -7.69 -3.74 9.44
CA GLY A 38 -6.59 -3.24 10.25
C GLY A 38 -5.60 -2.30 9.54
N ILE A 39 -5.95 -1.76 8.38
CA ILE A 39 -5.15 -0.70 7.73
C ILE A 39 -5.27 0.61 8.50
N LEU A 40 -6.50 0.92 8.96
CA LEU A 40 -6.79 2.05 9.81
C LEU A 40 -6.98 1.57 11.25
N ASN A 41 -6.41 2.31 12.20
CA ASN A 41 -6.63 2.05 13.62
C ASN A 41 -7.97 2.62 14.09
N HIS A 42 -8.40 3.72 13.48
CA HIS A 42 -9.63 4.44 13.84
C HIS A 42 -10.26 5.07 12.61
N LEU A 43 -11.54 5.29 12.67
CA LEU A 43 -12.34 6.01 11.69
C LEU A 43 -13.20 7.03 12.42
N TYR A 44 -13.11 8.28 12.02
CA TYR A 44 -13.85 9.40 12.62
C TYR A 44 -14.60 10.17 11.56
N LEU A 45 -15.65 10.88 11.97
CA LEU A 45 -16.30 11.85 11.12
C LEU A 45 -15.34 13.02 10.83
N ALA A 46 -15.50 13.66 9.67
CA ALA A 46 -14.60 14.73 9.23
C ALA A 46 -14.44 15.85 10.27
N HIS A 47 -15.53 16.25 10.94
CA HIS A 47 -15.51 17.30 11.96
C HIS A 47 -14.87 16.88 13.29
N GLU A 48 -14.71 15.57 13.54
CA GLU A 48 -14.09 15.03 14.76
C GLU A 48 -12.60 14.69 14.57
N LEU A 49 -12.17 14.53 13.31
CA LEU A 49 -10.85 14.00 12.99
C LEU A 49 -9.71 14.76 13.66
N GLU A 50 -9.76 16.09 13.61
CA GLU A 50 -8.73 16.94 14.19
C GLU A 50 -8.65 16.78 15.71
N SER A 51 -9.78 16.91 16.40
CA SER A 51 -9.84 16.79 17.87
C SER A 51 -9.37 15.40 18.33
N LYS A 52 -9.81 14.34 17.67
CA LYS A 52 -9.40 12.96 17.98
C LYS A 52 -7.92 12.69 17.70
N THR A 53 -7.38 13.31 16.66
CA THR A 53 -5.95 13.24 16.36
C THR A 53 -5.13 13.90 17.47
N TYR A 54 -5.51 15.08 17.93
CA TYR A 54 -4.82 15.75 19.02
C TYR A 54 -4.99 15.04 20.37
N GLU A 55 -6.13 14.40 20.64
CA GLU A 55 -6.31 13.55 21.82
C GLU A 55 -5.31 12.39 21.83
N MET A 56 -5.15 11.70 20.70
CA MET A 56 -4.17 10.64 20.53
C MET A 56 -2.74 11.17 20.71
N ALA A 57 -2.39 12.28 20.07
CA ALA A 57 -1.08 12.90 20.17
C ALA A 57 -0.74 13.27 21.62
N LYS A 58 -1.70 13.85 22.38
CA LYS A 58 -1.54 14.15 23.82
C LYS A 58 -1.34 12.88 24.64
N THR A 59 -2.03 11.80 24.30
CA THR A 59 -1.85 10.50 24.97
C THR A 59 -0.44 9.96 24.77
N ILE A 60 0.08 10.04 23.56
CA ILE A 60 1.46 9.64 23.23
C ILE A 60 2.48 10.55 23.93
N ALA A 61 2.23 11.86 23.95
CA ALA A 61 3.13 12.84 24.59
C ALA A 61 3.27 12.64 26.11
N LYS A 62 2.30 12.02 26.76
CA LYS A 62 2.38 11.65 28.19
C LYS A 62 3.24 10.42 28.46
N ARG A 63 3.69 9.72 27.44
CA ARG A 63 4.56 8.54 27.57
C ARG A 63 6.03 8.94 27.50
N SER A 64 6.92 8.04 27.92
CA SER A 64 8.36 8.28 27.85
C SER A 64 8.82 8.58 26.43
N PRO A 65 9.42 9.75 26.14
CA PRO A 65 9.93 10.06 24.81
C PRO A 65 11.00 9.06 24.32
N GLN A 66 11.86 8.62 25.25
CA GLN A 66 12.90 7.65 24.95
C GLN A 66 12.30 6.29 24.57
N ALA A 67 11.32 5.80 25.33
CA ALA A 67 10.63 4.54 25.02
C ALA A 67 9.91 4.62 23.66
N ASN A 68 9.23 5.73 23.38
CA ASN A 68 8.55 5.95 22.10
C ASN A 68 9.54 5.97 20.92
N SER A 69 10.70 6.62 21.10
CA SER A 69 11.75 6.66 20.07
C SER A 69 12.31 5.27 19.77
N VAL A 70 12.62 4.50 20.82
CA VAL A 70 13.12 3.12 20.68
C VAL A 70 12.07 2.22 20.01
N LEU A 71 10.81 2.29 20.45
CA LEU A 71 9.73 1.51 19.87
C LEU A 71 9.54 1.79 18.37
N LYS A 72 9.56 3.07 17.97
CA LYS A 72 9.49 3.46 16.55
C LYS A 72 10.65 2.88 15.74
N ALA A 73 11.88 2.98 16.25
CA ALA A 73 13.05 2.43 15.59
C ALA A 73 12.97 0.90 15.46
N GLN A 74 12.58 0.20 16.52
CA GLN A 74 12.39 -1.26 16.50
C GLN A 74 11.30 -1.67 15.52
N ALA A 75 10.15 -1.01 15.53
CA ALA A 75 9.05 -1.32 14.61
C ALA A 75 9.49 -1.13 13.15
N GLN A 76 10.26 -0.09 12.85
CA GLN A 76 10.82 0.14 11.51
C GLN A 76 11.80 -0.95 11.12
N MET A 77 12.77 -1.27 11.99
CA MET A 77 13.77 -2.32 11.73
C MET A 77 13.12 -3.68 11.50
N LEU A 78 12.14 -4.06 12.31
CA LEU A 78 11.42 -5.34 12.18
C LEU A 78 10.55 -5.37 10.92
N SER A 79 9.91 -4.26 10.57
CA SER A 79 9.17 -4.14 9.29
C SER A 79 10.08 -4.26 8.08
N ASP A 80 11.32 -3.79 8.18
CA ASP A 80 12.32 -3.83 7.12
C ASP A 80 13.10 -5.16 7.07
N ALA A 81 13.02 -5.98 8.11
CA ALA A 81 13.72 -7.27 8.21
C ALA A 81 13.21 -8.34 7.22
N ALA A 82 12.01 -8.17 6.65
CA ALA A 82 11.51 -9.00 5.56
C ALA A 82 12.26 -8.67 4.25
N VAL A 83 13.56 -8.99 4.20
CA VAL A 83 14.40 -8.73 3.03
C VAL A 83 14.09 -9.75 1.95
N LEU A 84 13.62 -9.28 0.80
CA LEU A 84 13.57 -10.11 -0.40
C LEU A 84 14.98 -10.52 -0.80
N ASN A 85 15.16 -11.80 -1.09
CA ASN A 85 16.36 -12.27 -1.76
C ASN A 85 16.61 -11.42 -3.02
N PRO A 86 17.84 -10.92 -3.26
CA PRO A 86 18.15 -10.06 -4.40
C PRO A 86 17.73 -10.65 -5.75
N ALA A 87 17.87 -11.95 -5.96
CA ALA A 87 17.45 -12.62 -7.19
C ALA A 87 15.92 -12.57 -7.38
N VAL A 88 15.14 -12.76 -6.31
CA VAL A 88 13.68 -12.63 -6.33
C VAL A 88 13.30 -11.18 -6.62
N PHE A 89 13.98 -10.23 -6.01
CA PHE A 89 13.73 -8.81 -6.27
C PHE A 89 13.97 -8.44 -7.74
N GLU A 90 15.09 -8.85 -8.33
CA GLU A 90 15.39 -8.60 -9.75
C GLU A 90 14.40 -9.29 -10.69
N HIS A 91 13.98 -10.51 -10.37
CA HIS A 91 12.95 -11.20 -11.13
C HIS A 91 11.61 -10.41 -11.12
N LEU A 92 11.17 -9.97 -9.95
CA LEU A 92 9.95 -9.15 -9.82
C LEU A 92 10.06 -7.82 -10.57
N GLN A 93 11.23 -7.16 -10.54
CA GLN A 93 11.47 -5.94 -11.30
C GLN A 93 11.43 -6.19 -12.82
N THR A 94 11.91 -7.34 -13.26
CA THR A 94 11.87 -7.73 -14.67
C THR A 94 10.43 -7.95 -15.14
N LEU A 95 9.62 -8.71 -14.38
CA LEU A 95 8.20 -8.89 -14.67
C LEU A 95 7.47 -7.54 -14.78
N ARG A 96 7.71 -6.64 -13.85
CA ARG A 96 7.11 -5.31 -13.86
C ARG A 96 7.55 -4.48 -15.08
N ARG A 97 8.85 -4.49 -15.42
CA ARG A 97 9.36 -3.80 -16.62
C ARG A 97 8.70 -4.31 -17.90
N ASN A 98 8.45 -5.60 -17.97
CA ASN A 98 7.77 -6.20 -19.13
C ASN A 98 6.33 -5.68 -19.26
N VAL A 99 5.58 -5.57 -18.17
CA VAL A 99 4.22 -4.97 -18.19
C VAL A 99 4.27 -3.53 -18.71
N PHE A 100 5.17 -2.69 -18.19
CA PHE A 100 5.29 -1.29 -18.64
C PHE A 100 5.72 -1.13 -20.10
N ARG A 101 6.37 -2.13 -20.68
CA ARG A 101 6.76 -2.15 -22.10
C ARG A 101 5.70 -2.79 -22.99
N GLY A 102 4.71 -3.44 -22.40
CA GLY A 102 3.66 -4.16 -23.10
C GLY A 102 2.66 -3.24 -23.81
N THR A 103 1.92 -3.83 -24.72
CA THR A 103 0.84 -3.16 -25.48
C THR A 103 -0.30 -2.74 -24.56
N ASP A 104 -0.66 -3.58 -23.60
CA ASP A 104 -1.76 -3.34 -22.66
C ASP A 104 -1.53 -2.10 -21.80
N TYR A 105 -0.26 -1.86 -21.38
CA TYR A 105 0.07 -0.65 -20.64
C TYR A 105 -0.13 0.62 -21.48
N ARG A 106 0.26 0.57 -22.77
CA ARG A 106 0.04 1.70 -23.70
C ARG A 106 -1.43 1.93 -23.96
N GLU A 107 -2.17 0.84 -24.19
CA GLU A 107 -3.63 0.89 -24.37
C GLU A 107 -4.31 1.48 -23.12
N GLY A 108 -3.94 1.05 -21.92
CA GLY A 108 -4.47 1.60 -20.69
C GLY A 108 -4.25 3.10 -20.54
N ILE A 109 -3.06 3.60 -20.89
CA ILE A 109 -2.77 5.05 -20.90
C ILE A 109 -3.62 5.76 -21.95
N THR A 110 -3.67 5.25 -23.17
CA THR A 110 -4.44 5.86 -24.27
C THR A 110 -5.93 5.93 -23.92
N ALA A 111 -6.51 4.83 -23.45
CA ALA A 111 -7.91 4.76 -23.03
C ALA A 111 -8.21 5.78 -21.90
N PHE A 112 -7.32 5.90 -20.93
CA PHE A 112 -7.46 6.86 -19.85
C PHE A 112 -7.48 8.32 -20.36
N LEU A 113 -6.56 8.66 -21.26
CA LEU A 113 -6.49 10.01 -21.87
C LEU A 113 -7.72 10.30 -22.74
N GLU A 114 -8.22 9.31 -23.47
CA GLU A 114 -9.39 9.38 -24.33
C GLU A 114 -10.72 9.23 -23.57
N ARG A 115 -10.69 8.95 -22.27
CA ARG A 115 -11.86 8.72 -21.39
C ARG A 115 -12.79 7.62 -21.92
N ARG A 116 -12.21 6.53 -22.38
CA ARG A 116 -12.91 5.32 -22.84
C ARG A 116 -12.44 4.09 -22.07
N GLU A 117 -13.17 3.00 -22.18
CA GLU A 117 -12.72 1.71 -21.67
C GLU A 117 -11.54 1.17 -22.49
N PRO A 118 -10.52 0.59 -21.85
CA PRO A 118 -9.41 -0.04 -22.55
C PRO A 118 -9.83 -1.35 -23.19
N ILE A 119 -9.26 -1.64 -24.35
CA ILE A 119 -9.44 -2.90 -25.09
C ILE A 119 -8.12 -3.66 -25.01
N PHE A 120 -8.00 -4.56 -24.06
CA PHE A 120 -6.79 -5.38 -23.91
C PHE A 120 -6.81 -6.55 -24.90
N SER A 121 -5.62 -6.86 -25.45
CA SER A 121 -5.47 -8.08 -26.25
C SER A 121 -5.68 -9.30 -25.35
N GLN A 122 -6.59 -10.19 -25.75
CA GLN A 122 -6.73 -11.47 -25.06
C GLN A 122 -5.43 -12.25 -25.28
N ALA A 123 -4.82 -12.69 -24.19
CA ALA A 123 -3.70 -13.62 -24.26
C ALA A 123 -4.26 -14.96 -24.81
N ASP A 124 -3.70 -15.44 -25.91
CA ASP A 124 -3.92 -16.79 -26.42
C ASP A 124 -3.43 -17.86 -25.44
#